data_7559c5ebe0e6ac77938b24798cfc6769
#
_entry.id   7559c5ebe0e6ac77938b24798cfc6769
#
_cell.length_a   1.000
_cell.length_b   1.000
_cell.length_c   1.000
_cell.angle_alpha   90.00
_cell.angle_beta   90.00
_cell.angle_gamma   90.00
#
_symmetry.space_group_name_H-M   'P 1'
#
loop_
_entity.id
_entity.type
_entity.pdbx_description
1 polymer ?
#
loop_
_entity_poly.entity_id
_entity_poly.type
_entity_poly.pdbx_seq_one_letter_code
_entity_poly.pdbx_strand_id
1 'polypeptide(L)'
;AAVKDLTIPYLRLKREILEEEETGVCYFESNEACAKALEQIKGNILLTTGSKELSVYASSEKIKNRLYVRVLPGLESLHICMEQGISGKQIIALQGPFSEEMNTAILHQYQIQCMVTKKSGRAGGYEEKIKAAKKAGIPVYVIGQKKTETGDTFTEVCTKLEVICGCKILPQQSKNRFEIILAGVGMGSRESLTNEVEQAIRQADILLGAKRMIASYQPKLEKKPYYRTEQIIPYLEEMQKDVEVSEIVTGQKVVA
;
A
#
# COMPACT_ATOMS: atom_id res chain seq x y z
N ALA A 1 -3.30 -24.50 7.83
CA ALA A 1 -3.20 -25.93 8.18
C ALA A 1 -4.51 -26.45 8.78
N ALA A 2 -5.10 -25.75 9.73
CA ALA A 2 -6.28 -26.23 10.49
C ALA A 2 -7.56 -26.51 9.67
N VAL A 3 -7.69 -25.98 8.45
CA VAL A 3 -8.91 -26.12 7.62
C VAL A 3 -8.81 -27.30 6.64
N LYS A 4 -7.60 -27.81 6.38
CA LYS A 4 -7.41 -28.90 5.41
C LYS A 4 -7.96 -30.25 5.87
N ASP A 5 -8.12 -30.42 7.18
CA ASP A 5 -8.63 -31.64 7.79
C ASP A 5 -10.16 -31.62 8.00
N LEU A 6 -10.79 -30.49 7.66
CA LEU A 6 -12.24 -30.32 7.73
C LEU A 6 -12.81 -30.36 6.32
N THR A 7 -13.87 -31.12 6.10
CA THR A 7 -14.63 -31.22 4.83
C THR A 7 -15.40 -29.92 4.49
N ILE A 8 -14.91 -28.78 4.95
CA ILE A 8 -15.57 -27.47 4.75
C ILE A 8 -14.90 -26.78 3.53
N PRO A 9 -15.68 -26.26 2.57
CA PRO A 9 -15.16 -25.50 1.46
C PRO A 9 -14.34 -24.30 1.95
N TYR A 10 -13.11 -24.17 1.49
CA TYR A 10 -12.22 -23.06 1.84
C TYR A 10 -11.96 -22.22 0.60
N LEU A 11 -12.32 -20.96 0.68
CA LEU A 11 -12.02 -19.96 -0.34
C LEU A 11 -11.06 -18.91 0.23
N ARG A 12 -10.04 -18.57 -0.53
CA ARG A 12 -9.08 -17.55 -0.16
C ARG A 12 -9.06 -16.46 -1.22
N LEU A 13 -9.52 -15.27 -0.85
CA LEU A 13 -9.43 -14.10 -1.71
C LEU A 13 -7.97 -13.67 -1.85
N LYS A 14 -7.49 -13.62 -3.09
CA LYS A 14 -6.21 -13.03 -3.45
C LYS A 14 -6.36 -11.51 -3.42
N ARG A 15 -5.45 -10.82 -2.72
CA ARG A 15 -5.37 -9.36 -2.83
C ARG A 15 -4.77 -8.99 -4.17
N GLU A 16 -5.46 -8.17 -4.94
CA GLU A 16 -4.85 -7.49 -6.08
C GLU A 16 -3.81 -6.52 -5.54
N ILE A 17 -2.54 -6.92 -5.64
CA ILE A 17 -1.44 -6.00 -5.44
C ILE A 17 -1.26 -5.34 -6.81
N LEU A 18 -1.60 -4.08 -6.94
CA LEU A 18 -1.13 -3.26 -8.05
C LEU A 18 0.39 -3.26 -7.96
N GLU A 19 1.01 -4.10 -8.79
CA GLU A 19 2.46 -4.16 -8.92
C GLU A 19 2.91 -2.92 -9.72
N GLU A 20 3.08 -1.79 -9.04
CA GLU A 20 4.02 -0.80 -9.53
C GLU A 20 5.41 -1.42 -9.38
N GLU A 21 6.13 -1.56 -10.47
CA GLU A 21 7.55 -1.93 -10.42
C GLU A 21 8.28 -0.82 -9.65
N GLU A 22 8.54 -1.07 -8.39
CA GLU A 22 9.28 -0.15 -7.53
C GLU A 22 10.73 -0.12 -8.03
N THR A 23 11.07 0.88 -8.84
CA THR A 23 12.42 1.08 -9.38
C THR A 23 13.42 1.13 -8.23
N GLY A 24 14.46 0.30 -8.31
CA GLY A 24 15.51 0.23 -7.27
C GLY A 24 15.20 -0.74 -6.12
N VAL A 25 14.12 -1.52 -6.21
CA VAL A 25 13.78 -2.56 -5.22
C VAL A 25 14.07 -3.96 -5.77
N CYS A 26 14.84 -4.74 -5.03
CA CYS A 26 15.16 -6.14 -5.35
C CYS A 26 14.56 -7.07 -4.30
N TYR A 27 13.82 -8.09 -4.72
CA TYR A 27 13.18 -9.05 -3.83
C TYR A 27 13.99 -10.32 -3.71
N PHE A 28 14.11 -10.84 -2.48
CA PHE A 28 14.81 -12.08 -2.17
C PHE A 28 13.90 -13.03 -1.40
N GLU A 29 13.94 -14.30 -1.76
CA GLU A 29 13.11 -15.33 -1.13
C GLU A 29 13.54 -15.65 0.30
N SER A 30 14.83 -15.45 0.61
CA SER A 30 15.40 -15.75 1.92
C SER A 30 16.48 -14.75 2.33
N ASN A 31 16.80 -14.73 3.64
CA ASN A 31 17.90 -13.91 4.17
C ASN A 31 19.26 -14.38 3.62
N GLU A 32 19.44 -15.68 3.39
CA GLU A 32 20.66 -16.27 2.85
C GLU A 32 20.92 -15.81 1.39
N ALA A 33 19.87 -15.83 0.56
CA ALA A 33 19.94 -15.33 -0.82
C ALA A 33 20.29 -13.84 -0.85
N CYS A 34 19.69 -13.07 0.04
CA CYS A 34 19.98 -11.64 0.19
C CYS A 34 21.43 -11.40 0.67
N ALA A 35 21.87 -12.12 1.70
CA ALA A 35 23.23 -12.00 2.22
C ALA A 35 24.28 -12.27 1.13
N LYS A 36 24.07 -13.34 0.34
CA LYS A 36 24.95 -13.66 -0.80
C LYS A 36 25.01 -12.53 -1.84
N ALA A 37 23.88 -11.93 -2.15
CA ALA A 37 23.82 -10.78 -3.08
C ALA A 37 24.52 -9.53 -2.52
N LEU A 38 24.43 -9.29 -1.21
CA LEU A 38 25.09 -8.18 -0.53
C LEU A 38 26.62 -8.25 -0.56
N GLU A 39 27.21 -9.42 -0.76
CA GLU A 39 28.67 -9.55 -0.92
C GLU A 39 29.20 -8.78 -2.15
N GLN A 40 28.36 -8.59 -3.15
CA GLN A 40 28.70 -7.86 -4.37
C GLN A 40 28.50 -6.33 -4.23
N ILE A 41 27.74 -5.89 -3.23
CA ILE A 41 27.52 -4.46 -2.97
C ILE A 41 28.74 -3.86 -2.29
N LYS A 42 29.15 -2.71 -2.75
CA LYS A 42 30.22 -1.90 -2.10
C LYS A 42 29.58 -0.91 -1.12
N GLY A 43 30.33 -0.57 -0.05
CA GLY A 43 29.90 0.42 0.95
C GLY A 43 29.02 -0.15 2.06
N ASN A 44 28.49 0.74 2.88
CA ASN A 44 27.76 0.38 4.09
C ASN A 44 26.34 -0.12 3.80
N ILE A 45 25.89 -1.05 4.61
CA ILE A 45 24.59 -1.71 4.48
C ILE A 45 23.75 -1.42 5.73
N LEU A 46 22.51 -0.95 5.56
CA LEU A 46 21.57 -0.81 6.65
C LEU A 46 20.61 -2.01 6.70
N LEU A 47 20.73 -2.82 7.75
CA LEU A 47 19.83 -3.95 8.02
C LEU A 47 18.68 -3.48 8.93
N THR A 48 17.43 -3.54 8.42
CA THR A 48 16.23 -3.13 9.17
C THR A 48 15.27 -4.31 9.43
N THR A 49 15.78 -5.53 9.36
CA THR A 49 15.02 -6.77 9.59
C THR A 49 14.90 -7.16 11.07
N GLY A 50 15.57 -6.42 11.94
CA GLY A 50 15.70 -6.73 13.38
C GLY A 50 16.86 -7.67 13.67
N SER A 51 16.98 -8.09 14.96
CA SER A 51 18.11 -8.89 15.44
C SER A 51 18.00 -10.39 15.15
N LYS A 52 16.80 -10.94 14.96
CA LYS A 52 16.58 -12.40 14.90
C LYS A 52 17.32 -13.10 13.77
N GLU A 53 17.40 -12.49 12.59
CA GLU A 53 18.11 -13.06 11.45
C GLU A 53 19.51 -12.49 11.24
N LEU A 54 20.02 -11.75 12.22
CA LEU A 54 21.31 -11.08 12.11
C LEU A 54 22.48 -12.06 11.88
N SER A 55 22.42 -13.25 12.45
CA SER A 55 23.43 -14.30 12.29
C SER A 55 23.72 -14.65 10.84
N VAL A 56 22.68 -14.64 9.97
CA VAL A 56 22.83 -14.93 8.53
C VAL A 56 23.75 -13.91 7.86
N TYR A 57 23.60 -12.64 8.19
CA TYR A 57 24.39 -11.54 7.61
C TYR A 57 25.76 -11.41 8.27
N ALA A 58 25.85 -11.64 9.56
CA ALA A 58 27.08 -11.54 10.34
C ALA A 58 28.03 -12.71 10.11
N SER A 59 27.57 -13.81 9.54
CA SER A 59 28.43 -14.96 9.19
C SER A 59 29.46 -14.68 8.10
N SER A 60 29.20 -13.68 7.24
CA SER A 60 30.14 -13.24 6.20
C SER A 60 30.94 -12.04 6.67
N GLU A 61 32.25 -12.19 6.84
CA GLU A 61 33.16 -11.10 7.18
C GLU A 61 33.16 -9.97 6.13
N LYS A 62 32.85 -10.27 4.87
CA LYS A 62 32.71 -9.29 3.81
C LYS A 62 31.55 -8.33 4.06
N ILE A 63 30.52 -8.75 4.76
CA ILE A 63 29.33 -7.96 5.08
C ILE A 63 29.47 -7.34 6.47
N LYS A 64 29.84 -8.13 7.46
CA LYS A 64 29.82 -7.80 8.89
C LYS A 64 30.49 -6.45 9.20
N ASN A 65 31.69 -6.20 8.66
CA ASN A 65 32.46 -5.00 8.95
C ASN A 65 31.84 -3.67 8.43
N ARG A 66 30.84 -3.77 7.54
CA ARG A 66 30.14 -2.63 6.93
C ARG A 66 28.63 -2.66 7.15
N LEU A 67 28.18 -3.55 8.06
CA LEU A 67 26.79 -3.71 8.41
C LEU A 67 26.40 -2.75 9.54
N TYR A 68 25.40 -1.93 9.31
CA TYR A 68 24.71 -1.15 10.32
C TYR A 68 23.38 -1.80 10.62
N VAL A 69 23.09 -2.09 11.87
CA VAL A 69 21.93 -2.89 12.27
C VAL A 69 20.96 -2.06 13.07
N ARG A 70 19.75 -1.88 12.56
CA ARG A 70 18.68 -1.19 13.27
C ARG A 70 17.82 -2.20 14.01
N VAL A 71 17.80 -2.09 15.33
CA VAL A 71 17.11 -2.97 16.26
C VAL A 71 16.27 -2.19 17.27
N LEU A 72 15.36 -2.87 17.94
CA LEU A 72 14.66 -2.29 19.07
C LEU A 72 15.64 -2.02 20.23
N PRO A 73 15.43 -0.96 21.03
CA PRO A 73 16.32 -0.59 22.14
C PRO A 73 16.10 -1.47 23.38
N GLY A 74 16.00 -2.79 23.17
CA GLY A 74 15.84 -3.79 24.23
C GLY A 74 17.13 -4.56 24.46
N LEU A 75 17.37 -4.97 25.71
CA LEU A 75 18.58 -5.71 26.11
C LEU A 75 18.79 -6.97 25.29
N GLU A 76 17.73 -7.72 24.98
CA GLU A 76 17.77 -8.92 24.16
C GLU A 76 18.33 -8.62 22.76
N SER A 77 17.81 -7.58 22.09
CA SER A 77 18.26 -7.20 20.76
C SER A 77 19.72 -6.75 20.75
N LEU A 78 20.14 -6.00 21.77
CA LEU A 78 21.53 -5.55 21.92
C LEU A 78 22.46 -6.73 22.20
N HIS A 79 22.04 -7.65 23.06
CA HIS A 79 22.80 -8.86 23.38
C HIS A 79 23.05 -9.72 22.14
N ILE A 80 22.01 -9.97 21.33
CA ILE A 80 22.15 -10.69 20.07
C ILE A 80 23.16 -9.98 19.15
N CYS A 81 23.11 -8.65 19.04
CA CYS A 81 24.07 -7.92 18.21
C CYS A 81 25.51 -8.11 18.70
N MET A 82 25.74 -8.06 20.01
CA MET A 82 27.05 -8.26 20.61
C MET A 82 27.57 -9.69 20.42
N GLU A 83 26.72 -10.69 20.61
CA GLU A 83 27.08 -12.12 20.37
C GLU A 83 27.47 -12.38 18.91
N GLN A 84 26.85 -11.68 17.96
CA GLN A 84 27.22 -11.74 16.56
C GLN A 84 28.48 -10.91 16.22
N GLY A 85 29.09 -10.28 17.24
CA GLY A 85 30.29 -9.46 17.10
C GLY A 85 30.08 -8.17 16.32
N ILE A 86 28.86 -7.60 16.35
CA ILE A 86 28.58 -6.29 15.80
C ILE A 86 29.08 -5.23 16.78
N SER A 87 29.92 -4.32 16.28
CA SER A 87 30.47 -3.22 17.07
C SER A 87 29.35 -2.25 17.50
N GLY A 88 29.45 -1.68 18.71
CA GLY A 88 28.47 -0.72 19.22
C GLY A 88 28.19 0.46 18.28
N LYS A 89 29.20 0.94 17.54
CA LYS A 89 29.04 2.01 16.52
C LYS A 89 28.20 1.60 15.30
N GLN A 90 28.01 0.30 15.10
CA GLN A 90 27.22 -0.27 14.02
C GLN A 90 25.77 -0.57 14.45
N ILE A 91 25.45 -0.41 15.74
CA ILE A 91 24.12 -0.69 16.30
C ILE A 91 23.31 0.61 16.36
N ILE A 92 22.16 0.62 15.72
CA ILE A 92 21.18 1.72 15.75
C ILE A 92 19.97 1.24 16.55
N ALA A 93 19.99 1.47 17.86
CA ALA A 93 18.94 1.01 18.77
C ALA A 93 17.83 2.06 18.85
N LEU A 94 16.81 1.93 18.02
CA LEU A 94 15.69 2.87 17.92
C LEU A 94 14.36 2.13 17.71
N GLN A 95 13.29 2.69 18.29
CA GLN A 95 11.92 2.19 18.12
C GLN A 95 11.16 3.03 17.11
N GLY A 96 10.62 2.36 16.07
CA GLY A 96 9.76 2.99 15.07
C GLY A 96 8.31 3.23 15.55
N PRO A 97 7.43 3.71 14.67
CA PRO A 97 7.65 3.93 13.24
C PRO A 97 8.55 5.15 12.94
N PHE A 98 9.22 5.14 11.78
CA PHE A 98 10.12 6.22 11.35
C PHE A 98 9.54 6.92 10.14
N SER A 99 9.60 8.26 10.12
CA SER A 99 9.27 9.06 8.94
C SER A 99 10.29 8.87 7.80
N GLU A 100 9.95 9.36 6.62
CA GLU A 100 10.87 9.40 5.46
C GLU A 100 12.13 10.19 5.81
N GLU A 101 11.98 11.36 6.47
CA GLU A 101 13.09 12.25 6.83
C GLU A 101 14.06 11.56 7.79
N MET A 102 13.54 10.85 8.80
CA MET A 102 14.37 10.12 9.76
C MET A 102 15.11 8.97 9.08
N ASN A 103 14.45 8.21 8.20
CA ASN A 103 15.11 7.19 7.41
C ASN A 103 16.20 7.80 6.51
N THR A 104 15.91 8.90 5.81
CA THR A 104 16.88 9.61 4.95
C THR A 104 18.07 10.09 5.77
N ALA A 105 17.85 10.69 6.94
CA ALA A 105 18.92 11.14 7.82
C ALA A 105 19.87 10.00 8.25
N ILE A 106 19.31 8.84 8.59
CA ILE A 106 20.10 7.64 8.92
C ILE A 106 20.93 7.18 7.73
N LEU A 107 20.34 7.13 6.52
CA LEU A 107 21.04 6.72 5.31
C LEU A 107 22.24 7.61 5.03
N HIS A 108 22.10 8.92 5.16
CA HIS A 108 23.18 9.89 4.95
C HIS A 108 24.21 9.82 6.08
N GLN A 109 23.79 9.81 7.36
CA GLN A 109 24.68 9.81 8.51
C GLN A 109 25.67 8.64 8.49
N TYR A 110 25.19 7.46 8.10
CA TYR A 110 26.00 6.25 8.06
C TYR A 110 26.52 5.90 6.66
N GLN A 111 26.35 6.81 5.69
CA GLN A 111 26.81 6.62 4.29
C GLN A 111 26.34 5.27 3.71
N ILE A 112 25.08 4.96 3.91
CA ILE A 112 24.48 3.69 3.48
C ILE A 112 24.38 3.64 1.95
N GLN A 113 24.79 2.51 1.38
CA GLN A 113 24.75 2.26 -0.05
C GLN A 113 23.72 1.18 -0.45
N CYS A 114 23.17 0.46 0.53
CA CYS A 114 22.10 -0.49 0.30
C CYS A 114 21.30 -0.66 1.60
N MET A 115 19.99 -0.71 1.50
CA MET A 115 19.12 -0.99 2.65
C MET A 115 18.45 -2.34 2.50
N VAL A 116 18.44 -3.14 3.59
CA VAL A 116 17.72 -4.41 3.66
C VAL A 116 16.51 -4.25 4.57
N THR A 117 15.34 -4.66 4.09
CA THR A 117 14.09 -4.61 4.87
C THR A 117 13.22 -5.84 4.62
N LYS A 118 12.19 -6.02 5.44
CA LYS A 118 11.11 -6.99 5.20
C LYS A 118 9.89 -6.25 4.63
N LYS A 119 9.10 -6.91 3.80
CA LYS A 119 7.80 -6.40 3.36
C LYS A 119 6.84 -6.43 4.57
N SER A 120 6.94 -5.42 5.41
CA SER A 120 6.05 -5.20 6.56
C SER A 120 4.91 -4.29 6.12
N GLY A 121 3.68 -4.53 6.62
CA GLY A 121 2.55 -3.63 6.34
C GLY A 121 2.80 -2.21 6.87
N ARG A 122 1.79 -1.32 6.78
CA ARG A 122 1.87 0.09 7.21
C ARG A 122 2.49 0.28 8.61
N ALA A 123 2.19 -0.61 9.56
CA ALA A 123 2.77 -0.56 10.91
C ALA A 123 4.31 -0.73 10.94
N GLY A 124 4.92 -1.27 9.91
CA GLY A 124 6.37 -1.49 9.82
C GLY A 124 7.13 -0.39 9.09
N GLY A 125 6.45 0.67 8.63
CA GLY A 125 7.07 1.80 7.92
C GLY A 125 7.81 1.38 6.65
N TYR A 126 7.21 0.46 5.86
CA TYR A 126 7.81 -0.02 4.62
C TYR A 126 7.88 1.10 3.57
N GLU A 127 6.77 1.80 3.36
CA GLU A 127 6.67 2.87 2.35
C GLU A 127 7.67 4.00 2.62
N GLU A 128 7.81 4.43 3.87
CA GLU A 128 8.74 5.49 4.27
C GLU A 128 10.20 5.08 4.04
N LYS A 129 10.53 3.80 4.21
CA LYS A 129 11.86 3.26 3.89
C LYS A 129 12.14 3.28 2.41
N ILE A 130 11.18 2.87 1.57
CA ILE A 130 11.32 2.89 0.11
C ILE A 130 11.47 4.32 -0.40
N LYS A 131 10.63 5.26 0.08
CA LYS A 131 10.73 6.67 -0.29
C LYS A 131 12.09 7.27 0.08
N ALA A 132 12.57 7.01 1.30
CA ALA A 132 13.86 7.47 1.77
C ALA A 132 15.02 6.91 0.93
N ALA A 133 15.00 5.63 0.60
CA ALA A 133 16.03 5.00 -0.22
C ALA A 133 16.02 5.53 -1.66
N LYS A 134 14.84 5.72 -2.25
CA LYS A 134 14.68 6.33 -3.58
C LYS A 134 15.24 7.74 -3.61
N LYS A 135 14.97 8.55 -2.59
CA LYS A 135 15.50 9.91 -2.44
C LYS A 135 17.02 9.91 -2.29
N ALA A 136 17.57 8.94 -1.57
CA ALA A 136 19.02 8.77 -1.41
C ALA A 136 19.70 8.09 -2.62
N GLY A 137 18.95 7.61 -3.62
CA GLY A 137 19.49 6.96 -4.81
C GLY A 137 20.12 5.59 -4.54
N ILE A 138 19.69 4.88 -3.49
CA ILE A 138 20.26 3.59 -3.10
C ILE A 138 19.28 2.44 -3.34
N PRO A 139 19.75 1.22 -3.67
CA PRO A 139 18.91 0.04 -3.81
C PRO A 139 18.35 -0.42 -2.46
N VAL A 140 17.14 -1.00 -2.51
CA VAL A 140 16.51 -1.67 -1.38
C VAL A 140 16.38 -3.15 -1.66
N TYR A 141 16.88 -3.97 -0.75
CA TYR A 141 16.75 -5.42 -0.77
C TYR A 141 15.65 -5.83 0.19
N VAL A 142 14.59 -6.40 -0.35
CA VAL A 142 13.39 -6.76 0.40
C VAL A 142 13.34 -8.27 0.61
N ILE A 143 13.30 -8.69 1.86
CA ILE A 143 13.12 -10.09 2.22
C ILE A 143 11.64 -10.42 2.22
N GLY A 144 11.27 -11.43 1.49
CA GLY A 144 9.92 -11.93 1.29
C GLY A 144 9.73 -12.23 -0.18
N GLN A 145 9.01 -13.28 -0.47
CA GLN A 145 8.61 -13.58 -1.83
C GLN A 145 7.83 -12.37 -2.37
N LYS A 146 8.02 -12.06 -3.65
CA LYS A 146 6.95 -11.54 -4.48
C LYS A 146 5.82 -12.55 -4.26
N LYS A 147 4.96 -12.31 -3.26
CA LYS A 147 3.89 -13.26 -2.99
C LYS A 147 3.00 -13.23 -4.22
N THR A 148 3.17 -14.19 -5.11
CA THR A 148 2.03 -14.75 -5.81
C THR A 148 1.14 -15.30 -4.71
N GLU A 149 0.24 -14.47 -4.19
CA GLU A 149 -0.71 -14.95 -3.20
C GLU A 149 -1.50 -16.06 -3.87
N THR A 150 -1.32 -17.28 -3.37
CA THR A 150 -2.15 -18.42 -3.78
C THR A 150 -3.56 -18.13 -3.28
N GLY A 151 -4.48 -17.95 -4.19
CA GLY A 151 -5.87 -17.63 -3.89
C GLY A 151 -6.61 -17.29 -5.17
N ASP A 152 -7.89 -17.13 -5.05
CA ASP A 152 -8.78 -16.78 -6.15
C ASP A 152 -8.94 -15.26 -6.22
N THR A 153 -9.11 -14.71 -7.41
CA THR A 153 -9.53 -13.33 -7.62
C THR A 153 -10.92 -13.10 -7.03
N PHE A 154 -11.31 -11.85 -6.84
CA PHE A 154 -12.66 -11.53 -6.33
C PHE A 154 -13.76 -12.16 -7.20
N THR A 155 -13.62 -12.11 -8.51
CA THR A 155 -14.57 -12.69 -9.46
C THR A 155 -14.64 -14.23 -9.34
N GLU A 156 -13.48 -14.90 -9.21
CA GLU A 156 -13.44 -16.35 -9.03
C GLU A 156 -14.04 -16.78 -7.69
N VAL A 157 -13.78 -16.01 -6.61
CA VAL A 157 -14.42 -16.27 -5.30
C VAL A 157 -15.93 -16.14 -5.39
N CYS A 158 -16.43 -15.07 -6.03
CA CYS A 158 -17.86 -14.88 -6.21
C CYS A 158 -18.48 -16.01 -7.03
N THR A 159 -17.88 -16.43 -8.14
CA THR A 159 -18.36 -17.54 -8.96
C THR A 159 -18.41 -18.85 -8.16
N LYS A 160 -17.38 -19.14 -7.35
CA LYS A 160 -17.35 -20.32 -6.49
C LYS A 160 -18.44 -20.26 -5.40
N LEU A 161 -18.66 -19.09 -4.83
CA LEU A 161 -19.73 -18.87 -3.85
C LEU A 161 -21.11 -19.02 -4.49
N GLU A 162 -21.32 -18.56 -5.72
CA GLU A 162 -22.57 -18.77 -6.47
C GLU A 162 -22.91 -20.27 -6.61
N VAL A 163 -21.87 -21.06 -6.93
CA VAL A 163 -22.04 -22.53 -7.02
C VAL A 163 -22.37 -23.15 -5.66
N ILE A 164 -21.70 -22.71 -4.60
CA ILE A 164 -21.91 -23.26 -3.24
C ILE A 164 -23.27 -22.87 -2.66
N CYS A 165 -23.67 -21.61 -2.86
CA CYS A 165 -24.88 -21.05 -2.26
C CYS A 165 -26.13 -21.23 -3.16
N GLY A 166 -25.95 -21.60 -4.42
CA GLY A 166 -27.05 -21.72 -5.39
C GLY A 166 -27.72 -20.39 -5.75
N CYS A 167 -27.06 -19.25 -5.51
CA CYS A 167 -27.58 -17.92 -5.79
C CYS A 167 -26.54 -17.08 -6.54
N LYS A 168 -26.97 -16.16 -7.39
CA LYS A 168 -26.08 -15.20 -8.09
C LYS A 168 -25.64 -14.13 -7.10
N ILE A 169 -24.33 -13.95 -6.94
CA ILE A 169 -23.70 -12.98 -6.03
C ILE A 169 -23.16 -11.77 -6.79
N LEU A 170 -22.60 -12.00 -7.99
CA LEU A 170 -22.16 -10.89 -8.83
C LEU A 170 -23.36 -10.30 -9.55
N PRO A 171 -23.56 -8.98 -9.46
CA PRO A 171 -24.47 -8.31 -10.40
C PRO A 171 -23.95 -8.59 -11.80
N GLN A 172 -24.84 -8.93 -12.74
CA GLN A 172 -24.47 -8.98 -14.16
C GLN A 172 -23.77 -7.67 -14.46
N GLN A 173 -22.58 -7.74 -15.08
CA GLN A 173 -21.85 -6.53 -15.47
C GLN A 173 -22.74 -5.75 -16.43
N SER A 174 -23.46 -4.76 -15.93
CA SER A 174 -24.09 -3.76 -16.78
C SER A 174 -22.95 -3.05 -17.50
N LYS A 175 -23.01 -2.96 -18.82
CA LYS A 175 -22.00 -2.28 -19.65
C LYS A 175 -21.88 -0.78 -19.34
N ASN A 176 -22.78 -0.25 -18.53
CA ASN A 176 -22.89 1.15 -18.19
C ASN A 176 -22.54 1.34 -16.70
N ARG A 177 -21.31 1.73 -16.43
CA ARG A 177 -20.84 2.10 -15.08
C ARG A 177 -20.65 3.60 -15.03
N PHE A 178 -21.26 4.27 -14.04
CA PHE A 178 -20.83 5.60 -13.65
C PHE A 178 -19.87 5.49 -12.46
N GLU A 179 -18.93 6.40 -12.41
CA GLU A 179 -17.95 6.52 -11.33
C GLU A 179 -18.51 7.46 -10.28
N ILE A 180 -18.51 7.04 -9.01
CA ILE A 180 -18.90 7.87 -7.87
C ILE A 180 -17.63 8.23 -7.10
N ILE A 181 -17.37 9.53 -6.94
CA ILE A 181 -16.24 10.03 -6.16
C ILE A 181 -16.79 10.71 -4.91
N LEU A 182 -16.43 10.20 -3.73
CA LEU A 182 -16.71 10.86 -2.45
C LEU A 182 -15.58 11.83 -2.14
N ALA A 183 -15.92 13.12 -2.05
CA ALA A 183 -14.96 14.18 -1.83
C ALA A 183 -15.26 14.97 -0.56
N GLY A 184 -14.29 15.04 0.35
CA GLY A 184 -14.34 15.91 1.52
C GLY A 184 -13.97 17.35 1.13
N VAL A 185 -14.93 18.28 1.20
CA VAL A 185 -14.72 19.70 0.84
C VAL A 185 -14.56 20.63 2.05
N GLY A 186 -14.36 20.09 3.24
CA GLY A 186 -14.18 20.84 4.48
C GLY A 186 -15.33 21.83 4.75
N MET A 187 -15.01 23.07 5.11
CA MET A 187 -15.98 24.13 5.36
C MET A 187 -16.59 24.73 4.08
N GLY A 188 -16.21 24.24 2.90
CA GLY A 188 -16.75 24.69 1.61
C GLY A 188 -16.02 25.88 0.99
N SER A 189 -14.86 26.29 1.52
CA SER A 189 -14.02 27.31 0.87
C SER A 189 -13.15 26.65 -0.20
N ARG A 190 -13.01 27.31 -1.38
CA ARG A 190 -12.16 26.81 -2.46
C ARG A 190 -10.68 26.69 -2.06
N GLU A 191 -10.23 27.54 -1.16
CA GLU A 191 -8.84 27.58 -0.68
C GLU A 191 -8.45 26.37 0.18
N SER A 192 -9.44 25.64 0.71
CA SER A 192 -9.23 24.44 1.50
C SER A 192 -9.34 23.12 0.71
N LEU A 193 -9.55 23.19 -0.61
CA LEU A 193 -9.61 22.02 -1.46
C LEU A 193 -8.21 21.50 -1.79
N THR A 194 -8.06 20.17 -1.77
CA THR A 194 -6.87 19.55 -2.36
C THR A 194 -6.95 19.61 -3.89
N ASN A 195 -5.79 19.59 -4.56
CA ASN A 195 -5.74 19.56 -6.02
C ASN A 195 -6.51 18.38 -6.63
N GLU A 196 -6.52 17.24 -5.95
CA GLU A 196 -7.24 16.03 -6.35
C GLU A 196 -8.76 16.26 -6.35
N VAL A 197 -9.28 16.86 -5.27
CA VAL A 197 -10.71 17.18 -5.15
C VAL A 197 -11.11 18.23 -6.19
N GLU A 198 -10.28 19.24 -6.43
CA GLU A 198 -10.56 20.25 -7.44
C GLU A 198 -10.60 19.65 -8.86
N GLN A 199 -9.68 18.73 -9.17
CA GLN A 199 -9.68 18.00 -10.44
C GLN A 199 -10.91 17.11 -10.58
N ALA A 200 -11.30 16.37 -9.54
CA ALA A 200 -12.48 15.53 -9.54
C ALA A 200 -13.75 16.37 -9.82
N ILE A 201 -13.90 17.52 -9.15
CA ILE A 201 -15.03 18.42 -9.38
C ILE A 201 -15.03 18.98 -10.81
N ARG A 202 -13.88 19.33 -11.38
CA ARG A 202 -13.77 19.83 -12.77
C ARG A 202 -14.12 18.79 -13.81
N GLN A 203 -13.91 17.51 -13.52
CA GLN A 203 -14.16 16.38 -14.44
C GLN A 203 -15.53 15.73 -14.24
N ALA A 204 -16.26 16.11 -13.22
CA ALA A 204 -17.57 15.55 -12.92
C ALA A 204 -18.65 16.07 -13.88
N ASP A 205 -19.62 15.24 -14.17
CA ASP A 205 -20.84 15.61 -14.91
C ASP A 205 -21.92 16.12 -13.95
N ILE A 206 -21.99 15.53 -12.76
CA ILE A 206 -23.00 15.84 -11.75
C ILE A 206 -22.33 16.03 -10.40
N LEU A 207 -22.77 17.05 -9.64
CA LEU A 207 -22.31 17.34 -8.31
C LEU A 207 -23.47 17.22 -7.30
N LEU A 208 -23.33 16.32 -6.35
CA LEU A 208 -24.27 16.13 -5.25
C LEU A 208 -23.70 16.76 -3.97
N GLY A 209 -24.54 17.44 -3.20
CA GLY A 209 -24.09 18.02 -1.94
C GLY A 209 -25.05 19.05 -1.35
N ALA A 210 -24.77 19.53 -0.14
CA ALA A 210 -25.58 20.57 0.47
C ALA A 210 -25.58 21.84 -0.40
N LYS A 211 -26.75 22.46 -0.60
CA LYS A 211 -26.95 23.61 -1.50
C LYS A 211 -25.89 24.71 -1.34
N ARG A 212 -25.52 25.03 -0.10
CA ARG A 212 -24.49 26.04 0.21
C ARG A 212 -23.09 25.66 -0.27
N MET A 213 -22.78 24.33 -0.30
CA MET A 213 -21.46 23.82 -0.65
C MET A 213 -21.29 23.72 -2.17
N ILE A 214 -22.34 23.30 -2.88
CA ILE A 214 -22.28 23.12 -4.33
C ILE A 214 -22.54 24.43 -5.11
N ALA A 215 -23.03 25.48 -4.44
CA ALA A 215 -23.34 26.75 -5.07
C ALA A 215 -22.12 27.46 -5.66
N SER A 216 -20.96 27.33 -5.04
CA SER A 216 -19.72 28.01 -5.41
C SER A 216 -18.99 27.42 -6.62
N TYR A 217 -19.42 26.25 -7.12
CA TYR A 217 -18.77 25.59 -8.24
C TYR A 217 -19.38 26.00 -9.60
N GLN A 218 -18.72 25.60 -10.70
CA GLN A 218 -19.01 26.09 -12.06
C GLN A 218 -20.50 26.00 -12.46
N PRO A 219 -21.03 27.00 -13.19
CA PRO A 219 -22.46 27.04 -13.55
C PRO A 219 -22.89 26.00 -14.59
N LYS A 220 -21.93 25.38 -15.31
CA LYS A 220 -22.25 24.35 -16.33
C LYS A 220 -22.42 22.93 -15.75
N LEU A 221 -22.08 22.73 -14.48
CA LEU A 221 -22.19 21.44 -13.83
C LEU A 221 -23.61 21.21 -13.35
N GLU A 222 -24.17 20.03 -13.61
CA GLU A 222 -25.45 19.67 -13.04
C GLU A 222 -25.32 19.53 -11.52
N LYS A 223 -26.18 20.22 -10.76
CA LYS A 223 -26.12 20.29 -9.30
C LYS A 223 -27.41 19.79 -8.69
N LYS A 224 -27.31 18.79 -7.85
CA LYS A 224 -28.43 18.28 -7.06
C LYS A 224 -28.17 18.55 -5.56
N PRO A 225 -29.09 19.18 -4.85
CA PRO A 225 -28.92 19.53 -3.44
C PRO A 225 -29.17 18.32 -2.52
N TYR A 226 -28.62 17.16 -2.87
CA TYR A 226 -28.75 15.93 -2.13
C TYR A 226 -27.48 15.70 -1.30
N TYR A 227 -27.64 15.57 0.01
CA TYR A 227 -26.53 15.41 0.96
C TYR A 227 -26.80 14.32 2.02
N ARG A 228 -28.01 13.73 2.03
CA ARG A 228 -28.37 12.63 2.91
C ARG A 228 -28.47 11.34 2.12
N THR A 229 -28.12 10.25 2.75
CA THR A 229 -28.14 8.91 2.12
C THR A 229 -29.49 8.57 1.53
N GLU A 230 -30.59 8.95 2.22
CA GLU A 230 -31.97 8.73 1.79
C GLU A 230 -32.36 9.51 0.53
N GLN A 231 -31.59 10.52 0.16
CA GLN A 231 -31.78 11.32 -1.06
C GLN A 231 -30.85 10.85 -2.18
N ILE A 232 -29.61 10.51 -1.82
CA ILE A 232 -28.55 10.15 -2.78
C ILE A 232 -28.80 8.76 -3.38
N ILE A 233 -29.08 7.76 -2.56
CA ILE A 233 -29.25 6.38 -3.03
C ILE A 233 -30.38 6.26 -4.05
N PRO A 234 -31.63 6.71 -3.78
CA PRO A 234 -32.70 6.61 -4.75
C PRO A 234 -32.40 7.34 -6.06
N TYR A 235 -31.73 8.48 -5.99
CA TYR A 235 -31.32 9.25 -7.18
C TYR A 235 -30.31 8.47 -8.04
N LEU A 236 -29.32 7.84 -7.41
CA LEU A 236 -28.34 7.02 -8.13
C LEU A 236 -28.98 5.75 -8.73
N GLU A 237 -29.92 5.14 -8.04
CA GLU A 237 -30.68 3.98 -8.53
C GLU A 237 -31.57 4.36 -9.74
N GLU A 238 -32.17 5.56 -9.74
CA GLU A 238 -32.94 6.08 -10.85
C GLU A 238 -32.04 6.32 -12.07
N MET A 239 -30.90 7.00 -11.87
CA MET A 239 -29.90 7.20 -12.91
C MET A 239 -29.40 5.89 -13.51
N GLN A 240 -29.21 4.86 -12.70
CA GLN A 240 -28.79 3.55 -13.18
C GLN A 240 -29.82 2.92 -14.10
N LYS A 241 -31.12 3.08 -13.84
CA LYS A 241 -32.20 2.61 -14.70
C LYS A 241 -32.25 3.35 -16.04
N ASP A 242 -32.06 4.67 -16.03
CA ASP A 242 -32.06 5.49 -17.25
C ASP A 242 -30.87 5.15 -18.17
N VAL A 243 -29.75 4.74 -17.60
CA VAL A 243 -28.56 4.29 -18.36
C VAL A 243 -28.78 2.92 -19.01
N GLU A 244 -29.62 2.06 -18.43
CA GLU A 244 -29.99 0.76 -19.05
C GLU A 244 -30.89 0.92 -20.29
N VAL A 245 -31.56 2.05 -20.45
CA VAL A 245 -32.51 2.33 -21.52
C VAL A 245 -31.89 3.12 -22.68
N SER A 246 -30.81 3.84 -22.47
CA SER A 246 -30.13 4.64 -23.48
C SER A 246 -28.80 4.02 -23.90
N GLU A 247 -28.68 3.59 -25.16
CA GLU A 247 -27.40 3.20 -25.81
C GLU A 247 -26.46 4.42 -26.00
N ILE A 248 -26.17 5.19 -24.98
CA ILE A 248 -25.25 6.33 -25.09
C ILE A 248 -24.10 6.12 -24.13
N VAL A 249 -22.99 5.78 -24.75
CA VAL A 249 -21.65 5.66 -24.17
C VAL A 249 -21.13 7.04 -23.77
N THR A 250 -21.25 7.40 -22.52
CA THR A 250 -20.31 8.33 -21.89
C THR A 250 -20.34 8.05 -20.39
N GLY A 251 -19.19 7.63 -19.84
CA GLY A 251 -19.06 7.42 -18.41
C GLY A 251 -19.33 8.72 -17.68
N GLN A 252 -20.50 8.86 -17.08
CA GLN A 252 -20.85 10.01 -16.23
C GLN A 252 -20.10 9.89 -14.90
N LYS A 253 -19.41 10.94 -14.53
CA LYS A 253 -18.74 11.05 -13.23
C LYS A 253 -19.63 11.81 -12.26
N VAL A 254 -19.99 11.18 -11.16
CA VAL A 254 -20.75 11.80 -10.06
C VAL A 254 -19.80 12.05 -8.90
N VAL A 255 -19.73 13.28 -8.43
CA VAL A 255 -18.98 13.66 -7.24
C VAL A 255 -19.97 14.01 -6.13
N ALA A 256 -19.92 13.31 -5.02
CA ALA A 256 -20.79 13.47 -3.86
C ALA A 256 -20.01 13.97 -2.63
#